data_c2f6f7c1f1ec2beeaba7bf8d4a3c30e5
#
_entry.id   c2f6f7c1f1ec2beeaba7bf8d4a3c30e5
#
_cell.length_a   1.000
_cell.length_b   1.000
_cell.length_c   1.000
_cell.angle_alpha   90.00
_cell.angle_beta   90.00
_cell.angle_gamma   90.00
#
_symmetry.space_group_name_H-M   'P 1'
#
loop_
_entity.id
_entity.type
_entity.pdbx_description
1 polymer ?
#
loop_
_entity_poly.entity_id
_entity_poly.type
_entity_poly.pdbx_seq_one_letter_code
_entity_poly.pdbx_strand_id
1 'polypeptide(L)'
;MEKETTGERIRFRRKALNLTQKAVAEKISVSHVAISQWEKEETLPRGENLLRLAEVLGCAPAWLVDGDGPVFTVQTQTQTGLPFLEREQIGDWLAEATQVEILRRVPTDRSYSATSFALTLWDSALAPQCLRGDLLLIDPELPPQPGDLVLALNGENEYVLRKYRARSHNSFELAPLNEDYPLLRSSEQALSVLGTLVEWRRYRDTAQ
;
A
#
# COMPACT_ATOMS: atom_id res chain seq x y z
N MET A 1 -20.52 -5.39 37.27
CA MET A 1 -20.49 -4.31 36.26
C MET A 1 -21.50 -4.72 35.19
N GLU A 2 -22.56 -3.94 35.02
CA GLU A 2 -23.50 -4.18 33.92
C GLU A 2 -22.75 -4.03 32.58
N LYS A 3 -22.97 -4.99 31.69
CA LYS A 3 -22.35 -4.98 30.35
C LYS A 3 -23.07 -3.90 29.54
N GLU A 4 -22.30 -2.95 28.96
CA GLU A 4 -22.90 -1.93 28.08
C GLU A 4 -23.76 -2.55 26.98
N THR A 5 -24.88 -1.93 26.70
CA THR A 5 -25.82 -2.41 25.70
C THR A 5 -25.41 -2.00 24.28
N THR A 6 -25.97 -2.62 23.26
CA THR A 6 -25.73 -2.25 21.84
C THR A 6 -26.05 -0.78 21.58
N GLY A 7 -27.17 -0.27 22.10
CA GLY A 7 -27.58 1.13 21.94
C GLY A 7 -26.62 2.10 22.59
N GLU A 8 -26.14 1.77 23.78
CA GLU A 8 -25.13 2.58 24.50
C GLU A 8 -23.82 2.63 23.74
N ARG A 9 -23.35 1.50 23.15
CA ARG A 9 -22.14 1.47 22.33
C ARG A 9 -22.30 2.28 21.04
N ILE A 10 -23.44 2.20 20.37
CA ILE A 10 -23.75 3.03 19.19
C ILE A 10 -23.64 4.52 19.56
N ARG A 11 -24.31 4.92 20.62
CA ARG A 11 -24.32 6.29 21.11
C ARG A 11 -22.94 6.78 21.55
N PHE A 12 -22.17 5.94 22.23
CA PHE A 12 -20.81 6.23 22.66
C PHE A 12 -19.89 6.52 21.45
N ARG A 13 -19.88 5.61 20.47
CA ARG A 13 -19.04 5.77 19.27
C ARG A 13 -19.44 6.98 18.44
N ARG A 14 -20.72 7.18 18.23
CA ARG A 14 -21.23 8.36 17.51
C ARG A 14 -20.76 9.66 18.15
N LYS A 15 -20.88 9.78 19.47
CA LYS A 15 -20.44 10.96 20.21
C LYS A 15 -18.92 11.15 20.15
N ALA A 16 -18.15 10.08 20.29
CA ALA A 16 -16.69 10.10 20.16
C ALA A 16 -16.21 10.62 18.80
N LEU A 17 -17.01 10.38 17.73
CA LEU A 17 -16.76 10.89 16.38
C LEU A 17 -17.42 12.27 16.10
N ASN A 18 -18.05 12.91 17.10
CA ASN A 18 -18.79 14.17 16.98
C ASN A 18 -19.89 14.13 15.89
N LEU A 19 -20.48 12.94 15.64
CA LEU A 19 -21.55 12.78 14.65
C LEU A 19 -22.93 12.99 15.28
N THR A 20 -23.86 13.59 14.52
CA THR A 20 -25.29 13.61 14.89
C THR A 20 -25.97 12.33 14.42
N GLN A 21 -27.12 11.97 15.02
CA GLN A 21 -27.93 10.84 14.56
C GLN A 21 -28.31 11.00 13.08
N LYS A 22 -28.62 12.23 12.65
CA LYS A 22 -28.93 12.55 11.25
C LYS A 22 -27.74 12.31 10.34
N ALA A 23 -26.53 12.72 10.72
CA ALA A 23 -25.32 12.50 9.93
C ALA A 23 -24.98 11.02 9.77
N VAL A 24 -25.19 10.20 10.81
CA VAL A 24 -25.02 8.75 10.72
C VAL A 24 -26.07 8.13 9.80
N ALA A 25 -27.33 8.52 9.96
CA ALA A 25 -28.44 8.04 9.14
C ALA A 25 -28.23 8.30 7.64
N GLU A 26 -27.78 9.50 7.28
CA GLU A 26 -27.46 9.88 5.90
C GLU A 26 -26.33 9.01 5.31
N LYS A 27 -25.28 8.75 6.10
CA LYS A 27 -24.13 7.94 5.64
C LYS A 27 -24.50 6.48 5.35
N ILE A 28 -25.44 5.90 6.08
CA ILE A 28 -25.84 4.50 5.88
C ILE A 28 -27.19 4.34 5.18
N SER A 29 -27.77 5.44 4.67
CA SER A 29 -29.02 5.48 3.90
C SER A 29 -30.23 4.93 4.66
N VAL A 30 -30.36 5.29 5.95
CA VAL A 30 -31.55 4.98 6.77
C VAL A 30 -32.22 6.26 7.31
N SER A 31 -33.38 6.14 7.93
CA SER A 31 -34.02 7.27 8.60
C SER A 31 -33.27 7.62 9.91
N HIS A 32 -33.28 8.88 10.32
CA HIS A 32 -32.75 9.29 11.62
C HIS A 32 -33.50 8.64 12.79
N VAL A 33 -34.77 8.30 12.57
CA VAL A 33 -35.60 7.59 13.54
C VAL A 33 -35.05 6.19 13.82
N ALA A 34 -34.56 5.49 12.79
CA ALA A 34 -33.92 4.18 12.96
C ALA A 34 -32.70 4.28 13.89
N ILE A 35 -31.84 5.27 13.69
CA ILE A 35 -30.67 5.48 14.57
C ILE A 35 -31.11 5.77 16.00
N SER A 36 -32.17 6.61 16.19
CA SER A 36 -32.71 6.89 17.50
C SER A 36 -33.26 5.66 18.21
N GLN A 37 -33.99 4.80 17.47
CA GLN A 37 -34.51 3.54 17.97
C GLN A 37 -33.40 2.54 18.35
N TRP A 38 -32.36 2.45 17.56
CA TRP A 38 -31.19 1.61 17.89
C TRP A 38 -30.47 2.10 19.15
N GLU A 39 -30.28 3.41 19.29
CA GLU A 39 -29.64 3.99 20.49
C GLU A 39 -30.50 3.84 21.77
N LYS A 40 -31.83 3.66 21.62
CA LYS A 40 -32.76 3.44 22.73
C LYS A 40 -33.12 1.96 22.93
N GLU A 41 -32.58 1.07 22.09
CA GLU A 41 -32.84 -0.38 22.12
C GLU A 41 -34.29 -0.77 21.82
N GLU A 42 -35.06 0.14 21.22
CA GLU A 42 -36.39 -0.18 20.73
C GLU A 42 -36.37 -1.18 19.59
N THR A 43 -35.28 -1.12 18.78
CA THR A 43 -34.94 -2.07 17.73
C THR A 43 -33.42 -2.24 17.65
N LEU A 44 -32.93 -3.28 16.95
CA LEU A 44 -31.50 -3.52 16.76
C LEU A 44 -31.13 -3.45 15.27
N PRO A 45 -29.95 -2.90 14.92
CA PRO A 45 -29.45 -2.96 13.56
C PRO A 45 -29.12 -4.42 13.19
N ARG A 46 -29.47 -4.85 11.97
CA ARG A 46 -29.25 -6.23 11.48
C ARG A 46 -28.71 -6.23 10.07
N GLY A 47 -28.06 -7.31 9.70
CA GLY A 47 -27.56 -7.54 8.35
C GLY A 47 -26.70 -6.40 7.83
N GLU A 48 -26.99 -5.92 6.64
CA GLU A 48 -26.23 -4.86 5.98
C GLU A 48 -26.20 -3.54 6.77
N ASN A 49 -27.31 -3.19 7.43
CA ASN A 49 -27.37 -1.98 8.25
C ASN A 49 -26.39 -2.03 9.44
N LEU A 50 -26.21 -3.20 10.05
CA LEU A 50 -25.22 -3.39 11.12
C LEU A 50 -23.80 -3.20 10.59
N LEU A 51 -23.48 -3.77 9.43
CA LEU A 51 -22.15 -3.66 8.83
C LEU A 51 -21.83 -2.21 8.47
N ARG A 52 -22.71 -1.52 7.77
CA ARG A 52 -22.57 -0.11 7.41
C ARG A 52 -22.49 0.81 8.64
N LEU A 53 -23.29 0.51 9.68
CA LEU A 53 -23.24 1.27 10.92
C LEU A 53 -21.89 1.11 11.62
N ALA A 54 -21.39 -0.11 11.73
CA ALA A 54 -20.08 -0.40 12.32
C ALA A 54 -18.94 0.28 11.56
N GLU A 55 -19.00 0.29 10.23
CA GLU A 55 -18.05 0.99 9.37
C GLU A 55 -18.05 2.51 9.62
N VAL A 56 -19.21 3.15 9.60
CA VAL A 56 -19.35 4.60 9.86
C VAL A 56 -18.92 4.97 11.28
N LEU A 57 -19.14 4.09 12.25
CA LEU A 57 -18.74 4.28 13.64
C LEU A 57 -17.26 3.86 13.89
N GLY A 58 -16.58 3.30 12.89
CA GLY A 58 -15.19 2.86 12.98
C GLY A 58 -14.98 1.80 14.05
N CYS A 59 -15.88 0.83 14.17
CA CYS A 59 -15.82 -0.23 15.18
C CYS A 59 -16.17 -1.61 14.61
N ALA A 60 -15.76 -2.67 15.33
CA ALA A 60 -16.10 -4.04 14.93
C ALA A 60 -17.60 -4.31 15.07
N PRO A 61 -18.28 -4.93 14.07
CA PRO A 61 -19.69 -5.31 14.20
C PRO A 61 -19.96 -6.20 15.42
N ALA A 62 -19.08 -7.16 15.72
CA ALA A 62 -19.18 -8.02 16.89
C ALA A 62 -19.10 -7.23 18.19
N TRP A 63 -18.16 -6.29 18.30
CA TRP A 63 -18.09 -5.40 19.47
C TRP A 63 -19.36 -4.55 19.61
N LEU A 64 -19.89 -4.06 18.50
CA LEU A 64 -21.08 -3.21 18.53
C LEU A 64 -22.29 -3.98 19.09
N VAL A 65 -22.44 -5.27 18.74
CA VAL A 65 -23.57 -6.13 19.17
C VAL A 65 -23.35 -6.72 20.56
N ASP A 66 -22.21 -7.37 20.78
CA ASP A 66 -21.99 -8.20 21.96
C ASP A 66 -21.04 -7.57 22.98
N GLY A 67 -20.32 -6.52 22.60
CA GLY A 67 -19.26 -5.91 23.40
C GLY A 67 -18.00 -6.78 23.50
N ASP A 68 -17.93 -7.85 22.71
CA ASP A 68 -16.81 -8.78 22.72
C ASP A 68 -15.79 -8.41 21.63
N GLY A 69 -14.51 -8.59 21.93
CA GLY A 69 -13.42 -8.25 21.01
C GLY A 69 -12.96 -6.79 21.06
N PRO A 70 -11.99 -6.42 20.22
CA PRO A 70 -11.46 -5.07 20.20
C PRO A 70 -12.52 -4.08 19.68
N VAL A 71 -12.65 -2.93 20.35
CA VAL A 71 -13.58 -1.84 19.97
C VAL A 71 -13.40 -1.42 18.53
N PHE A 72 -12.14 -1.30 18.14
CA PHE A 72 -11.77 -1.06 16.76
C PHE A 72 -11.69 -2.41 16.06
N THR A 73 -12.38 -2.56 14.94
CA THR A 73 -11.83 -3.47 13.96
C THR A 73 -10.35 -3.05 13.88
N VAL A 74 -9.43 -3.94 14.24
CA VAL A 74 -8.29 -4.06 13.39
C VAL A 74 -8.98 -4.28 12.04
N GLN A 75 -9.21 -3.18 11.26
CA GLN A 75 -9.32 -3.36 9.86
C GLN A 75 -8.14 -4.27 9.59
N THR A 76 -8.39 -5.51 9.22
CA THR A 76 -7.59 -6.11 8.19
C THR A 76 -7.72 -5.05 7.11
N GLN A 77 -6.86 -4.04 7.16
CA GLN A 77 -6.60 -3.20 6.04
C GLN A 77 -6.39 -4.26 4.97
N THR A 78 -7.31 -4.36 4.05
CA THR A 78 -6.92 -4.75 2.70
C THR A 78 -5.74 -3.86 2.52
N GLN A 79 -4.55 -4.47 2.68
CA GLN A 79 -3.33 -3.71 2.97
C GLN A 79 -3.20 -2.76 1.81
N THR A 80 -3.77 -1.54 2.00
CA THR A 80 -3.72 -0.46 1.03
C THR A 80 -2.28 -0.04 1.00
N GLY A 81 -1.54 -0.68 0.11
CA GLY A 81 -0.12 -0.49 -0.01
C GLY A 81 0.45 -1.41 -1.07
N LEU A 82 1.60 -1.04 -1.57
CA LEU A 82 2.32 -1.84 -2.55
C LEU A 82 2.85 -3.12 -1.91
N PRO A 83 2.78 -4.27 -2.59
CA PRO A 83 3.45 -5.48 -2.15
C PRO A 83 4.95 -5.23 -2.02
N PHE A 84 5.54 -5.71 -0.95
CA PHE A 84 6.98 -5.71 -0.77
C PHE A 84 7.52 -7.05 -1.29
N LEU A 85 8.44 -6.97 -2.25
CA LEU A 85 9.05 -8.13 -2.86
C LEU A 85 10.51 -8.27 -2.45
N GLU A 86 10.90 -9.50 -2.15
CA GLU A 86 12.30 -9.87 -2.14
C GLU A 86 12.82 -9.99 -3.59
N ARG A 87 14.13 -9.88 -3.76
CA ARG A 87 14.75 -9.86 -5.10
C ARG A 87 14.38 -11.06 -5.96
N GLU A 88 14.28 -12.23 -5.35
CA GLU A 88 13.96 -13.51 -5.99
C GLU A 88 12.51 -13.57 -6.49
N GLN A 89 11.62 -12.79 -5.90
CA GLN A 89 10.19 -12.75 -6.25
C GLN A 89 9.87 -11.83 -7.44
N ILE A 90 10.82 -10.98 -7.84
CA ILE A 90 10.58 -9.95 -8.89
C ILE A 90 10.15 -10.60 -10.20
N GLY A 91 10.85 -11.67 -10.64
CA GLY A 91 10.54 -12.36 -11.89
C GLY A 91 9.14 -12.97 -11.90
N ASP A 92 8.79 -13.68 -10.85
CA ASP A 92 7.48 -14.32 -10.70
C ASP A 92 6.36 -13.28 -10.61
N TRP A 93 6.60 -12.18 -9.91
CA TRP A 93 5.65 -11.07 -9.83
C TRP A 93 5.37 -10.44 -11.19
N LEU A 94 6.41 -10.19 -11.98
CA LEU A 94 6.28 -9.59 -13.31
C LEU A 94 5.65 -10.56 -14.34
N ALA A 95 5.81 -11.87 -14.13
CA ALA A 95 5.18 -12.89 -14.97
C ALA A 95 3.70 -13.10 -14.59
N GLU A 96 3.39 -13.28 -13.30
CA GLU A 96 2.05 -13.52 -12.80
C GLU A 96 1.91 -13.11 -11.33
N ALA A 97 1.57 -11.85 -11.09
CA ALA A 97 1.48 -11.25 -9.77
C ALA A 97 0.55 -11.99 -8.78
N THR A 98 -0.45 -12.71 -9.29
CA THR A 98 -1.44 -13.43 -8.46
C THR A 98 -0.88 -14.69 -7.79
N GLN A 99 0.24 -15.21 -8.26
CA GLN A 99 0.87 -16.43 -7.74
C GLN A 99 1.92 -16.17 -6.66
N VAL A 100 2.29 -14.90 -6.45
CA VAL A 100 3.31 -14.54 -5.46
C VAL A 100 2.68 -14.31 -4.11
N GLU A 101 3.12 -15.04 -3.09
CA GLU A 101 2.70 -14.81 -1.71
C GLU A 101 3.31 -13.52 -1.16
N ILE A 102 2.46 -12.57 -0.79
CA ILE A 102 2.88 -11.28 -0.27
C ILE A 102 2.77 -11.26 1.25
N LEU A 103 3.92 -11.39 1.92
CA LEU A 103 4.02 -11.38 3.38
C LEU A 103 3.98 -9.98 3.98
N ARG A 104 4.36 -8.96 3.21
CA ARG A 104 4.45 -7.57 3.66
C ARG A 104 3.95 -6.62 2.59
N ARG A 105 3.28 -5.54 3.03
CA ARG A 105 2.93 -4.42 2.14
C ARG A 105 3.47 -3.11 2.70
N VAL A 106 3.78 -2.19 1.81
CA VAL A 106 4.28 -0.86 2.11
C VAL A 106 3.13 0.13 1.99
N PRO A 107 2.74 0.81 3.09
CA PRO A 107 1.68 1.82 3.04
C PRO A 107 2.03 2.94 2.05
N THR A 108 1.04 3.35 1.26
CA THR A 108 1.14 4.47 0.32
C THR A 108 -0.07 5.37 0.46
N ASP A 109 0.12 6.66 0.22
CA ASP A 109 -0.91 7.69 0.16
C ASP A 109 -1.29 8.06 -1.29
N ARG A 110 -0.65 7.41 -2.26
CA ARG A 110 -0.86 7.62 -3.70
C ARG A 110 -1.35 6.36 -4.38
N SER A 111 -2.01 6.55 -5.51
CA SER A 111 -2.38 5.46 -6.40
C SER A 111 -1.22 5.14 -7.35
N TYR A 112 -0.95 3.86 -7.50
CA TYR A 112 0.06 3.30 -8.41
C TYR A 112 -0.61 2.30 -9.34
N SER A 113 0.10 1.82 -10.37
CA SER A 113 -0.39 0.74 -11.23
C SER A 113 -0.61 -0.55 -10.44
N ALA A 114 -1.42 -1.45 -10.99
CA ALA A 114 -1.76 -2.71 -10.32
C ALA A 114 -0.54 -3.63 -10.11
N THR A 115 0.47 -3.49 -10.96
CA THR A 115 1.70 -4.28 -10.94
C THR A 115 2.84 -3.63 -10.16
N SER A 116 2.63 -2.41 -9.64
CA SER A 116 3.63 -1.71 -8.83
C SER A 116 3.97 -2.45 -7.55
N PHE A 117 5.24 -2.40 -7.16
CA PHE A 117 5.75 -3.06 -5.96
C PHE A 117 6.86 -2.26 -5.28
N ALA A 118 7.17 -2.64 -4.06
CA ALA A 118 8.26 -2.09 -3.29
C ALA A 118 9.36 -3.14 -3.08
N LEU A 119 10.61 -2.69 -3.01
CA LEU A 119 11.77 -3.51 -2.69
C LEU A 119 12.79 -2.72 -1.87
N THR A 120 13.78 -3.40 -1.31
CA THR A 120 14.92 -2.76 -0.66
C THR A 120 16.10 -2.67 -1.62
N LEU A 121 16.75 -1.51 -1.71
CA LEU A 121 17.97 -1.33 -2.50
C LEU A 121 19.11 -2.18 -1.91
N TRP A 122 19.68 -3.07 -2.73
CA TRP A 122 20.67 -4.07 -2.29
C TRP A 122 22.13 -3.68 -2.54
N ASP A 123 22.38 -2.69 -3.42
CA ASP A 123 23.72 -2.23 -3.77
C ASP A 123 23.88 -0.72 -3.58
N SER A 124 25.02 -0.17 -3.99
CA SER A 124 25.34 1.25 -3.89
C SER A 124 25.47 1.95 -5.24
N ALA A 125 24.94 1.34 -6.31
CA ALA A 125 25.05 1.88 -7.66
C ALA A 125 24.31 3.21 -7.86
N LEU A 126 23.31 3.49 -7.03
CA LEU A 126 22.55 4.74 -7.03
C LEU A 126 23.02 5.76 -6.00
N ALA A 127 24.15 5.49 -5.31
CA ALA A 127 24.73 6.47 -4.39
C ALA A 127 25.23 7.71 -5.14
N PRO A 128 25.14 8.91 -4.55
CA PRO A 128 24.65 9.21 -3.20
C PRO A 128 23.11 9.42 -3.10
N GLN A 129 22.38 9.37 -4.20
CA GLN A 129 20.94 9.67 -4.23
C GLN A 129 20.14 8.65 -3.41
N CYS A 130 20.31 7.36 -3.73
CA CYS A 130 19.73 6.27 -2.97
C CYS A 130 20.86 5.42 -2.39
N LEU A 131 20.70 4.99 -1.13
CA LEU A 131 21.70 4.19 -0.42
C LEU A 131 21.19 2.77 -0.22
N ARG A 132 22.10 1.82 -0.07
CA ARG A 132 21.75 0.45 0.30
C ARG A 132 20.88 0.44 1.56
N GLY A 133 19.77 -0.27 1.49
CA GLY A 133 18.76 -0.32 2.55
C GLY A 133 17.59 0.65 2.36
N ASP A 134 17.69 1.62 1.43
CA ASP A 134 16.54 2.46 1.10
C ASP A 134 15.41 1.63 0.50
N LEU A 135 14.18 1.98 0.84
CA LEU A 135 12.97 1.41 0.26
C LEU A 135 12.68 2.09 -1.07
N LEU A 136 12.50 1.31 -2.12
CA LEU A 136 12.22 1.77 -3.47
C LEU A 136 10.83 1.30 -3.90
N LEU A 137 10.06 2.17 -4.56
CA LEU A 137 8.77 1.87 -5.15
C LEU A 137 8.93 1.88 -6.66
N ILE A 138 8.64 0.76 -7.29
CA ILE A 138 8.82 0.51 -8.74
C ILE A 138 7.45 0.39 -9.40
N ASP A 139 7.27 1.08 -10.51
CA ASP A 139 6.09 0.96 -11.37
C ASP A 139 6.48 0.35 -12.72
N PRO A 140 6.09 -0.91 -13.00
CA PRO A 140 6.37 -1.56 -14.28
C PRO A 140 5.59 -0.99 -15.46
N GLU A 141 4.45 -0.35 -15.22
CA GLU A 141 3.58 0.18 -16.29
C GLU A 141 3.98 1.61 -16.71
N LEU A 142 4.86 2.25 -15.94
CA LEU A 142 5.34 3.60 -16.27
C LEU A 142 6.56 3.52 -17.20
N PRO A 143 6.43 3.96 -18.48
CA PRO A 143 7.57 4.02 -19.40
C PRO A 143 8.65 4.99 -18.88
N PRO A 144 9.93 4.60 -18.89
CA PRO A 144 10.99 5.44 -18.40
C PRO A 144 11.25 6.64 -19.32
N GLN A 145 11.53 7.78 -18.72
CA GLN A 145 12.02 8.97 -19.42
C GLN A 145 13.52 9.13 -19.19
N PRO A 146 14.23 9.85 -20.10
CA PRO A 146 15.65 10.13 -19.90
C PRO A 146 15.90 10.82 -18.58
N GLY A 147 16.72 10.22 -17.73
CA GLY A 147 17.01 10.71 -16.39
C GLY A 147 16.37 9.93 -15.26
N ASP A 148 15.34 9.15 -15.54
CA ASP A 148 14.70 8.32 -14.52
C ASP A 148 15.63 7.22 -14.01
N LEU A 149 15.37 6.81 -12.77
CA LEU A 149 15.98 5.61 -12.20
C LEU A 149 15.08 4.43 -12.53
N VAL A 150 15.66 3.35 -12.98
CA VAL A 150 14.92 2.15 -13.41
C VAL A 150 15.48 0.88 -12.78
N LEU A 151 14.58 -0.07 -12.56
CA LEU A 151 14.92 -1.46 -12.36
C LEU A 151 15.03 -2.13 -13.73
N ALA A 152 16.09 -2.85 -13.96
CA ALA A 152 16.35 -3.54 -15.22
C ALA A 152 17.01 -4.89 -15.02
N LEU A 153 16.94 -5.72 -16.05
CA LEU A 153 17.71 -6.97 -16.15
C LEU A 153 18.90 -6.74 -17.10
N ASN A 154 20.11 -7.13 -16.68
CA ASN A 154 21.32 -7.04 -17.51
C ASN A 154 21.49 -8.31 -18.38
N GLY A 155 22.53 -8.33 -19.22
CA GLY A 155 22.83 -9.46 -20.09
C GLY A 155 23.19 -10.76 -19.36
N GLU A 156 23.50 -10.70 -18.08
CA GLU A 156 23.80 -11.84 -17.21
C GLU A 156 22.57 -12.30 -16.40
N ASN A 157 21.38 -11.77 -16.71
CA ASN A 157 20.12 -11.99 -15.99
C ASN A 157 20.16 -11.55 -14.52
N GLU A 158 20.90 -10.48 -14.23
CA GLU A 158 20.92 -9.88 -12.90
C GLU A 158 20.04 -8.64 -12.86
N TYR A 159 19.32 -8.45 -11.75
CA TYR A 159 18.60 -7.22 -11.49
C TYR A 159 19.54 -6.10 -11.12
N VAL A 160 19.43 -4.99 -11.83
CA VAL A 160 20.26 -3.78 -11.63
C VAL A 160 19.35 -2.55 -11.50
N LEU A 161 19.80 -1.59 -10.69
CA LEU A 161 19.14 -0.30 -10.54
C LEU A 161 20.09 0.78 -11.08
N ARG A 162 19.64 1.50 -12.12
CA ARG A 162 20.47 2.44 -12.88
C ARG A 162 19.65 3.63 -13.35
N LYS A 163 20.33 4.68 -13.77
CA LYS A 163 19.74 5.84 -14.46
C LYS A 163 19.57 5.55 -15.94
N TYR A 164 18.34 5.68 -16.43
CA TYR A 164 18.00 5.50 -17.84
C TYR A 164 18.49 6.69 -18.67
N ARG A 165 19.17 6.41 -19.78
CA ARG A 165 19.62 7.40 -20.77
C ARG A 165 19.23 6.91 -22.17
N ALA A 166 18.23 7.57 -22.78
CA ALA A 166 17.89 7.29 -24.17
C ALA A 166 19.03 7.70 -25.11
N ARG A 167 19.23 6.91 -26.14
CA ARG A 167 20.21 7.14 -27.23
C ARG A 167 19.51 7.09 -28.59
N SER A 168 20.25 7.40 -29.66
CA SER A 168 19.75 7.30 -31.01
C SER A 168 19.49 5.85 -31.45
N HIS A 169 18.65 5.65 -32.46
CA HIS A 169 18.35 4.34 -33.04
C HIS A 169 17.73 3.33 -32.03
N ASN A 170 16.81 3.80 -31.19
CA ASN A 170 16.10 2.99 -30.22
C ASN A 170 17.01 2.26 -29.22
N SER A 171 18.23 2.74 -29.03
CA SER A 171 19.17 2.24 -28.04
C SER A 171 19.11 3.07 -26.76
N PHE A 172 19.60 2.52 -25.66
CA PHE A 172 19.67 3.19 -24.38
C PHE A 172 20.87 2.71 -23.57
N GLU A 173 21.20 3.52 -22.58
CA GLU A 173 22.22 3.19 -21.59
C GLU A 173 21.60 3.17 -20.20
N LEU A 174 22.13 2.30 -19.37
CA LEU A 174 21.83 2.22 -17.94
C LEU A 174 23.06 2.66 -17.17
N ALA A 175 23.08 3.92 -16.73
CA ALA A 175 24.20 4.53 -16.07
C ALA A 175 24.10 4.44 -14.55
N PRO A 176 25.15 4.03 -13.85
CA PRO A 176 25.19 4.16 -12.40
C PRO A 176 25.31 5.64 -12.00
N LEU A 177 24.96 5.95 -10.76
CA LEU A 177 25.28 7.24 -10.14
C LEU A 177 26.61 7.17 -9.38
N ASN A 178 27.03 5.98 -9.00
CA ASN A 178 28.31 5.68 -8.38
C ASN A 178 29.29 5.13 -9.44
N GLU A 179 30.43 5.80 -9.61
CA GLU A 179 31.43 5.50 -10.63
C GLU A 179 32.11 4.12 -10.45
N ASP A 180 31.99 3.51 -9.27
CA ASP A 180 32.51 2.15 -9.02
C ASP A 180 31.74 1.06 -9.77
N TYR A 181 30.60 1.39 -10.39
CA TYR A 181 29.75 0.46 -11.12
C TYR A 181 29.83 0.70 -12.63
N PRO A 182 29.74 -0.35 -13.46
CA PRO A 182 29.85 -0.21 -14.91
C PRO A 182 28.62 0.45 -15.53
N LEU A 183 28.88 1.23 -16.58
CA LEU A 183 27.87 1.68 -17.53
C LEU A 183 27.46 0.51 -18.41
N LEU A 184 26.15 0.25 -18.54
CA LEU A 184 25.61 -0.81 -19.39
C LEU A 184 24.96 -0.20 -20.64
N ARG A 185 25.16 -0.81 -21.81
CA ARG A 185 24.63 -0.32 -23.07
C ARG A 185 23.81 -1.40 -23.77
N SER A 186 22.62 -1.04 -24.24
CA SER A 186 21.74 -1.96 -24.97
C SER A 186 22.29 -2.34 -26.35
N SER A 187 23.29 -1.63 -26.85
CA SER A 187 24.03 -1.99 -28.07
C SER A 187 25.10 -3.07 -27.86
N GLU A 188 25.49 -3.33 -26.64
CA GLU A 188 26.57 -4.24 -26.27
C GLU A 188 26.07 -5.53 -25.61
N GLN A 189 24.91 -5.47 -24.97
CA GLN A 189 24.32 -6.60 -24.28
C GLN A 189 22.80 -6.51 -24.24
N ALA A 190 22.12 -7.63 -23.97
CA ALA A 190 20.67 -7.63 -23.76
C ALA A 190 20.35 -6.87 -22.46
N LEU A 191 19.54 -5.82 -22.57
CA LEU A 191 19.04 -5.06 -21.43
C LEU A 191 17.52 -4.96 -21.51
N SER A 192 16.83 -5.23 -20.42
CA SER A 192 15.38 -5.09 -20.31
C SER A 192 15.02 -4.20 -19.14
N VAL A 193 14.33 -3.08 -19.41
CA VAL A 193 13.77 -2.26 -18.33
C VAL A 193 12.51 -2.95 -17.80
N LEU A 194 12.45 -3.17 -16.50
CA LEU A 194 11.38 -3.89 -15.82
C LEU A 194 10.41 -2.96 -15.09
N GLY A 195 10.82 -1.73 -14.81
CA GLY A 195 9.97 -0.72 -14.18
C GLY A 195 10.74 0.55 -13.83
N THR A 196 9.99 1.62 -13.65
CA THR A 196 10.52 2.94 -13.32
C THR A 196 10.41 3.17 -11.81
N LEU A 197 11.46 3.71 -11.19
CA LEU A 197 11.45 4.13 -9.79
C LEU A 197 10.59 5.39 -9.66
N VAL A 198 9.50 5.30 -8.92
CA VAL A 198 8.54 6.39 -8.72
C VAL A 198 8.69 7.09 -7.39
N GLU A 199 9.24 6.40 -6.40
CA GLU A 199 9.46 6.93 -5.06
C GLU A 199 10.57 6.14 -4.36
N TRP A 200 11.34 6.82 -3.48
CA TRP A 200 12.21 6.12 -2.52
C TRP A 200 12.07 6.72 -1.14
N ARG A 201 12.26 5.89 -0.10
CA ARG A 201 12.17 6.28 1.30
C ARG A 201 13.39 5.82 2.06
N ARG A 202 13.96 6.71 2.84
CA ARG A 202 15.04 6.39 3.76
C ARG A 202 14.53 6.46 5.18
N TYR A 203 14.62 5.36 5.88
CA TYR A 203 14.31 5.29 7.30
C TYR A 203 15.61 5.40 8.11
N ARG A 204 15.61 6.22 9.15
CA ARG A 204 16.67 6.18 10.14
C ARG A 204 16.30 5.12 11.17
N ASP A 205 17.22 4.19 11.45
CA ASP A 205 17.06 3.30 12.58
C ASP A 205 17.03 4.14 13.86
N THR A 206 15.89 4.17 14.51
CA THR A 206 15.67 4.84 15.81
C THR A 206 15.90 3.86 16.97
N ALA A 207 16.49 2.70 16.70
CA ALA A 207 16.83 1.72 17.72
C ALA A 207 18.15 2.10 18.39
N GLN A 208 18.07 2.75 19.53
CA GLN A 208 19.00 2.65 20.67
C GLN A 208 18.19 2.37 21.92
#